data_b20a4a0db9cc81ab4ca24241fa529592
#
_entry.id   b20a4a0db9cc81ab4ca24241fa529592
#
_cell.length_a   1.000
_cell.length_b   1.000
_cell.length_c   1.000
_cell.angle_alpha   90.00
_cell.angle_beta   90.00
_cell.angle_gamma   90.00
#
_symmetry.space_group_name_H-M   'P 1'
#
loop_
_entity.id
_entity.type
_entity.pdbx_description
1 polymer ?
#
loop_
_entity_poly.entity_id
_entity_poly.type
_entity_poly.pdbx_seq_one_letter_code
_entity_poly.pdbx_strand_id
1 'polypeptide(L)'
;MTFYDHLLPTLNFEIRVRKYFRQQGAVGSNSTTMEYKLSRQRAAKSQKRHDMTHQENTIRFDQVKPVKQRPIDIVPRTRNQERLVLALQDADQHIVITAGPAGTGKTYLAMLAAVKAFRAGEVDRIVLTRPAVGVEDEKHGFLPGDLNQKMDPWVRPLTDILREYYRQPDIQAMIDDQRIEIAPLAFMRGRTFKTAYIIADEMQNATPNQCKMLMTRIGQGSKIVITGDVEQADRNRGNNGLMDLCQRLGEGGVKGIAVCNLDNQDIQRHRIIDSVLRLYTD
;
A
#
# COMPACT_ATOMS: atom_id res chain seq x y z
N MET A 1 21.85 10.08 32.57
CA MET A 1 22.38 11.27 31.89
C MET A 1 21.19 12.10 31.46
N THR A 2 21.08 13.26 31.97
CA THR A 2 19.93 14.04 32.41
C THR A 2 19.32 14.93 31.33
N PHE A 3 18.02 15.01 31.37
CA PHE A 3 17.05 15.74 30.52
C PHE A 3 17.06 17.27 30.84
N TYR A 4 18.12 18.04 30.58
CA TYR A 4 18.13 19.48 30.95
C TYR A 4 18.89 20.43 29.99
N ASP A 5 19.06 20.08 28.70
CA ASP A 5 19.90 20.94 27.82
C ASP A 5 19.14 21.76 26.75
N HIS A 6 17.83 21.91 26.81
CA HIS A 6 17.09 22.69 25.77
C HIS A 6 16.45 24.00 26.23
N LEU A 7 16.75 24.53 27.43
CA LEU A 7 16.13 25.76 27.93
C LEU A 7 17.08 26.96 28.11
N LEU A 8 18.34 26.87 27.70
CA LEU A 8 19.33 27.95 27.95
C LEU A 8 19.53 29.04 26.90
N PRO A 9 18.99 29.02 25.66
CA PRO A 9 19.22 30.16 24.75
C PRO A 9 18.36 31.39 25.00
N THR A 10 17.18 31.27 25.61
CA THR A 10 16.24 32.38 25.73
C THR A 10 16.53 33.33 26.89
N LEU A 11 17.07 32.80 27.99
CA LEU A 11 17.37 33.60 29.18
C LEU A 11 18.58 34.58 28.98
N ASN A 12 19.55 34.15 28.19
CA ASN A 12 20.73 34.97 27.88
C ASN A 12 20.45 36.15 26.93
N PHE A 13 19.40 36.04 26.09
CA PHE A 13 19.00 37.09 25.19
C PHE A 13 18.30 38.24 25.93
N GLU A 14 17.43 37.95 26.89
CA GLU A 14 16.75 38.99 27.70
C GLU A 14 17.72 39.79 28.56
N ILE A 15 18.73 39.16 29.16
CA ILE A 15 19.74 39.84 29.97
C ILE A 15 20.63 40.76 29.10
N ARG A 16 20.97 40.35 27.87
CA ARG A 16 21.74 41.20 26.94
C ARG A 16 20.95 42.41 26.44
N VAL A 17 19.67 42.27 26.15
CA VAL A 17 18.80 43.36 25.70
C VAL A 17 18.59 44.39 26.84
N ARG A 18 18.38 43.96 28.07
CA ARG A 18 18.25 44.87 29.22
C ARG A 18 19.54 45.61 29.52
N LYS A 19 20.71 45.02 29.31
CA LYS A 19 22.02 45.70 29.48
C LYS A 19 22.26 46.73 28.38
N TYR A 20 21.87 46.47 27.15
CA TYR A 20 22.00 47.37 26.00
C TYR A 20 21.16 48.66 26.18
N PHE A 21 19.91 48.55 26.63
CA PHE A 21 19.04 49.70 26.84
C PHE A 21 19.39 50.54 28.12
N ARG A 22 20.11 49.98 29.07
CA ARG A 22 20.58 50.68 30.25
C ARG A 22 21.81 51.54 29.97
N GLN A 23 22.55 51.27 28.93
CA GLN A 23 23.74 52.06 28.52
C GLN A 23 23.41 53.23 27.61
N GLN A 24 22.23 53.30 27.05
CA GLN A 24 21.83 54.34 26.09
C GLN A 24 20.84 55.36 26.71
N GLY A 25 20.94 55.77 27.94
CA GLY A 25 20.38 56.95 28.58
C GLY A 25 19.17 57.64 27.91
N ALA A 26 18.14 56.94 27.47
CA ALA A 26 17.03 57.49 26.71
C ALA A 26 15.77 57.62 27.57
N VAL A 27 15.42 58.84 27.86
CA VAL A 27 14.16 59.33 28.42
C VAL A 27 13.03 59.08 27.39
N GLY A 28 11.95 58.42 27.83
CA GLY A 28 10.76 58.25 26.98
C GLY A 28 9.91 57.03 27.35
N SER A 29 9.27 57.05 28.52
CA SER A 29 8.79 55.84 29.20
C SER A 29 7.38 55.32 28.86
N ASN A 30 6.62 55.87 27.93
CA ASN A 30 5.24 55.44 27.73
C ASN A 30 4.94 54.79 26.37
N SER A 31 5.70 55.08 25.34
CA SER A 31 5.48 54.51 23.99
C SER A 31 6.02 53.07 23.88
N THR A 32 7.21 52.85 24.40
CA THR A 32 7.90 51.52 24.29
C THR A 32 7.20 50.41 25.08
N THR A 33 6.55 50.75 26.20
CA THR A 33 5.81 49.77 27.02
C THR A 33 4.50 49.32 26.34
N MET A 34 3.89 50.23 25.60
CA MET A 34 2.65 49.93 24.87
C MET A 34 2.91 49.11 23.61
N GLU A 35 3.98 49.38 22.87
CA GLU A 35 4.39 48.54 21.72
C GLU A 35 4.84 47.16 22.15
N TYR A 36 5.53 47.01 23.26
CA TYR A 36 5.93 45.71 23.82
C TYR A 36 4.70 44.89 24.26
N LYS A 37 3.69 45.52 24.87
CA LYS A 37 2.43 44.85 25.22
C LYS A 37 1.64 44.43 23.98
N LEU A 38 1.59 45.24 22.93
CA LEU A 38 0.93 44.90 21.66
C LEU A 38 1.66 43.83 20.90
N SER A 39 2.99 43.80 20.90
CA SER A 39 3.75 42.71 20.25
C SER A 39 3.56 41.37 20.97
N ARG A 40 3.53 41.35 22.30
CA ARG A 40 3.23 40.15 23.11
C ARG A 40 1.80 39.63 22.88
N GLN A 41 0.82 40.53 22.76
CA GLN A 41 -0.55 40.13 22.44
C GLN A 41 -0.69 39.56 21.01
N ARG A 42 0.07 40.12 20.05
CA ARG A 42 0.12 39.58 18.66
C ARG A 42 0.80 38.24 18.59
N ALA A 43 1.92 38.06 19.32
CA ALA A 43 2.62 36.77 19.40
C ALA A 43 1.77 35.71 20.08
N ALA A 44 1.09 36.01 21.19
CA ALA A 44 0.18 35.09 21.87
C ALA A 44 -1.06 34.73 21.03
N LYS A 45 -1.56 35.69 20.23
CA LYS A 45 -2.66 35.45 19.29
C LYS A 45 -2.25 34.59 18.08
N SER A 46 -1.00 34.76 17.60
CA SER A 46 -0.40 33.95 16.54
C SER A 46 -0.15 32.49 17.03
N GLN A 47 0.36 32.35 18.25
CA GLN A 47 0.61 31.04 18.86
C GLN A 47 -0.70 30.29 19.12
N LYS A 48 -1.73 30.97 19.66
CA LYS A 48 -3.08 30.36 19.79
C LYS A 48 -3.71 29.99 18.46
N ARG A 49 -3.47 30.72 17.37
CA ARG A 49 -3.91 30.34 16.03
C ARG A 49 -3.14 29.12 15.49
N HIS A 50 -1.85 29.02 15.79
CA HIS A 50 -1.01 27.89 15.37
C HIS A 50 -1.39 26.62 16.14
N ASP A 51 -1.63 26.72 17.45
CA ASP A 51 -2.09 25.61 18.28
C ASP A 51 -3.50 25.14 17.91
N MET A 52 -4.40 26.05 17.52
CA MET A 52 -5.75 25.70 17.04
C MET A 52 -5.74 24.98 15.68
N THR A 53 -4.82 25.34 14.78
CA THR A 53 -4.70 24.66 13.47
C THR A 53 -4.05 23.28 13.57
N HIS A 54 -3.25 23.02 14.60
CA HIS A 54 -2.68 21.68 14.84
C HIS A 54 -3.60 20.74 15.63
N GLN A 55 -4.60 21.25 16.37
CA GLN A 55 -5.54 20.40 17.10
C GLN A 55 -6.75 19.93 16.27
N GLU A 56 -7.06 20.60 15.16
CA GLU A 56 -8.24 20.25 14.35
C GLU A 56 -8.04 19.15 13.31
N ASN A 57 -6.79 18.72 13.04
CA ASN A 57 -6.52 17.71 12.01
C ASN A 57 -6.07 16.34 12.53
N THR A 58 -6.09 16.11 13.83
CA THR A 58 -5.86 14.76 14.33
C THR A 58 -7.22 14.04 14.42
N ILE A 59 -7.67 13.49 13.32
CA ILE A 59 -8.81 12.55 13.32
C ILE A 59 -8.35 11.35 14.14
N ARG A 60 -8.79 11.26 15.41
CA ARG A 60 -8.60 10.05 16.20
C ARG A 60 -9.38 8.93 15.54
N PHE A 61 -8.70 7.88 15.14
CA PHE A 61 -9.28 6.70 14.47
C PHE A 61 -10.41 6.02 15.27
N ASP A 62 -10.42 6.19 16.58
CA ASP A 62 -11.46 5.74 17.50
C ASP A 62 -12.81 6.49 17.37
N GLN A 63 -12.83 7.63 16.64
CA GLN A 63 -14.06 8.41 16.41
C GLN A 63 -14.65 8.24 14.99
N VAL A 64 -14.00 7.48 14.11
CA VAL A 64 -14.60 7.11 12.83
C VAL A 64 -15.76 6.16 13.13
N LYS A 65 -17.00 6.68 13.14
CA LYS A 65 -18.19 5.83 13.26
C LYS A 65 -18.07 4.72 12.23
N PRO A 66 -18.12 3.45 12.64
CA PRO A 66 -18.03 2.37 11.68
C PRO A 66 -19.18 2.55 10.68
N VAL A 67 -18.85 2.89 9.45
CA VAL A 67 -19.77 2.70 8.33
C VAL A 67 -20.19 1.24 8.46
N LYS A 68 -21.49 0.93 8.37
CA LYS A 68 -21.98 -0.46 8.35
C LYS A 68 -21.09 -1.22 7.39
N GLN A 69 -20.15 -1.96 7.95
CA GLN A 69 -19.14 -2.64 7.13
C GLN A 69 -19.89 -3.73 6.39
N ARG A 70 -19.97 -3.57 5.07
CA ARG A 70 -20.51 -4.62 4.21
C ARG A 70 -19.73 -5.91 4.51
N PRO A 71 -20.39 -7.05 4.79
CA PRO A 71 -19.69 -8.32 4.99
C PRO A 71 -18.87 -8.66 3.75
N ILE A 72 -17.73 -9.30 3.95
CA ILE A 72 -16.88 -9.75 2.84
C ILE A 72 -17.18 -11.22 2.63
N ASP A 73 -18.10 -11.47 1.70
CA ASP A 73 -18.45 -12.82 1.30
C ASP A 73 -17.64 -13.18 0.05
N ILE A 74 -16.73 -14.14 0.19
CA ILE A 74 -15.94 -14.65 -0.92
C ILE A 74 -16.70 -15.82 -1.52
N VAL A 75 -17.42 -15.56 -2.60
CA VAL A 75 -18.26 -16.58 -3.25
C VAL A 75 -17.56 -17.08 -4.52
N PRO A 76 -17.01 -18.31 -4.52
CA PRO A 76 -16.46 -18.92 -5.72
C PRO A 76 -17.59 -19.26 -6.68
N ARG A 77 -17.36 -19.11 -7.98
CA ARG A 77 -18.34 -19.43 -9.04
C ARG A 77 -18.01 -20.74 -9.76
N THR A 78 -16.78 -21.23 -9.59
CA THR A 78 -16.28 -22.46 -10.20
C THR A 78 -15.53 -23.30 -9.17
N ARG A 79 -15.30 -24.58 -9.48
CA ARG A 79 -14.53 -25.48 -8.61
C ARG A 79 -13.07 -25.06 -8.43
N ASN A 80 -12.45 -24.51 -9.47
CA ASN A 80 -11.07 -24.05 -9.37
C ASN A 80 -10.99 -22.79 -8.50
N GLN A 81 -11.98 -21.87 -8.63
CA GLN A 81 -12.10 -20.72 -7.72
C GLN A 81 -12.36 -21.15 -6.27
N GLU A 82 -13.14 -22.20 -6.04
CA GLU A 82 -13.38 -22.74 -4.70
C GLU A 82 -12.07 -23.27 -4.08
N ARG A 83 -11.27 -24.03 -4.83
CA ARG A 83 -9.94 -24.48 -4.40
C ARG A 83 -9.02 -23.30 -4.05
N LEU A 84 -9.03 -22.27 -4.89
CA LEU A 84 -8.28 -21.05 -4.64
C LEU A 84 -8.73 -20.37 -3.34
N VAL A 85 -10.04 -20.20 -3.13
CA VAL A 85 -10.59 -19.57 -1.91
C VAL A 85 -10.22 -20.38 -0.67
N LEU A 86 -10.29 -21.71 -0.72
CA LEU A 86 -9.86 -22.57 0.38
C LEU A 86 -8.36 -22.37 0.69
N ALA A 87 -7.50 -22.35 -0.32
CA ALA A 87 -6.07 -22.12 -0.13
C ALA A 87 -5.76 -20.72 0.43
N LEU A 88 -6.50 -19.69 -0.01
CA LEU A 88 -6.34 -18.32 0.48
C LEU A 88 -6.73 -18.18 1.96
N GLN A 89 -7.70 -18.96 2.43
CA GLN A 89 -8.19 -18.92 3.81
C GLN A 89 -7.47 -19.92 4.74
N ASP A 90 -6.76 -20.90 4.20
CA ASP A 90 -6.00 -21.88 4.96
C ASP A 90 -4.80 -21.22 5.64
N ALA A 91 -4.74 -21.24 6.96
CA ALA A 91 -3.65 -20.66 7.75
C ALA A 91 -2.30 -21.37 7.54
N ASP A 92 -2.33 -22.65 7.16
CA ASP A 92 -1.13 -23.46 6.91
C ASP A 92 -0.51 -23.16 5.54
N GLN A 93 -1.23 -22.50 4.64
CA GLN A 93 -0.71 -22.05 3.36
C GLN A 93 -0.12 -20.65 3.49
N HIS A 94 1.18 -20.57 3.53
CA HIS A 94 1.90 -19.28 3.64
C HIS A 94 2.10 -18.58 2.29
N ILE A 95 2.20 -19.36 1.22
CA ILE A 95 2.32 -18.87 -0.15
C ILE A 95 1.23 -19.54 -1.00
N VAL A 96 0.42 -18.74 -1.68
CA VAL A 96 -0.58 -19.21 -2.63
C VAL A 96 -0.23 -18.67 -4.01
N ILE A 97 -0.06 -19.58 -4.96
CA ILE A 97 0.23 -19.25 -6.35
C ILE A 97 -1.01 -19.56 -7.16
N THR A 98 -1.50 -18.59 -7.91
CA THR A 98 -2.63 -18.78 -8.80
C THR A 98 -2.29 -18.32 -10.21
N ALA A 99 -2.33 -19.27 -11.15
CA ALA A 99 -2.07 -19.05 -12.56
C ALA A 99 -3.32 -19.35 -13.38
N GLY A 100 -3.48 -18.65 -14.50
CA GLY A 100 -4.58 -18.88 -15.44
C GLY A 100 -4.95 -17.64 -16.25
N PRO A 101 -5.89 -17.75 -17.20
CA PRO A 101 -6.26 -16.69 -18.11
C PRO A 101 -6.79 -15.43 -17.43
N ALA A 102 -6.70 -14.30 -18.12
CA ALA A 102 -7.29 -13.06 -17.65
C ALA A 102 -8.82 -13.18 -17.52
N GLY A 103 -9.39 -12.59 -16.46
CA GLY A 103 -10.83 -12.61 -16.21
C GLY A 103 -11.33 -13.82 -15.42
N THR A 104 -10.44 -14.70 -14.93
CA THR A 104 -10.80 -15.84 -14.07
C THR A 104 -10.94 -15.47 -12.59
N GLY A 105 -10.78 -14.19 -12.21
CA GLY A 105 -10.99 -13.70 -10.84
C GLY A 105 -9.82 -13.89 -9.87
N LYS A 106 -8.62 -14.26 -10.33
CA LYS A 106 -7.43 -14.48 -9.48
C LYS A 106 -7.16 -13.33 -8.52
N THR A 107 -6.92 -12.15 -9.07
CA THR A 107 -6.59 -10.95 -8.32
C THR A 107 -7.75 -10.48 -7.46
N TYR A 108 -8.98 -10.60 -7.96
CA TYR A 108 -10.19 -10.24 -7.22
C TYR A 108 -10.35 -11.09 -5.95
N LEU A 109 -10.26 -12.43 -6.07
CA LEU A 109 -10.37 -13.35 -4.93
C LEU A 109 -9.24 -13.15 -3.93
N ALA A 110 -8.01 -12.93 -4.41
CA ALA A 110 -6.86 -12.61 -3.57
C ALA A 110 -7.08 -11.32 -2.76
N MET A 111 -7.60 -10.26 -3.40
CA MET A 111 -7.93 -9.01 -2.73
C MET A 111 -9.03 -9.16 -1.69
N LEU A 112 -10.10 -9.89 -2.00
CA LEU A 112 -11.17 -10.16 -1.04
C LEU A 112 -10.66 -10.91 0.20
N ALA A 113 -9.78 -11.90 0.00
CA ALA A 113 -9.18 -12.64 1.09
C ALA A 113 -8.27 -11.73 1.94
N ALA A 114 -7.47 -10.86 1.31
CA ALA A 114 -6.63 -9.90 2.00
C ALA A 114 -7.45 -8.92 2.85
N VAL A 115 -8.53 -8.35 2.28
CA VAL A 115 -9.42 -7.41 3.00
C VAL A 115 -10.13 -8.12 4.14
N LYS A 116 -10.53 -9.38 3.97
CA LYS A 116 -11.15 -10.19 5.03
C LYS A 116 -10.18 -10.43 6.18
N ALA A 117 -8.96 -10.90 5.90
CA ALA A 117 -7.91 -11.13 6.90
C ALA A 117 -7.52 -9.82 7.63
N PHE A 118 -7.40 -8.72 6.90
CA PHE A 118 -7.11 -7.41 7.46
C PHE A 118 -8.22 -6.91 8.40
N ARG A 119 -9.49 -7.08 8.04
CA ARG A 119 -10.63 -6.72 8.91
C ARG A 119 -10.74 -7.61 10.13
N ALA A 120 -10.37 -8.88 10.01
CA ALA A 120 -10.35 -9.82 11.12
C ALA A 120 -9.19 -9.56 12.10
N GLY A 121 -8.24 -8.69 11.75
CA GLY A 121 -7.03 -8.44 12.53
C GLY A 121 -6.01 -9.57 12.45
N GLU A 122 -6.14 -10.46 11.46
CA GLU A 122 -5.19 -11.55 11.22
C GLU A 122 -3.86 -11.01 10.66
N VAL A 123 -3.92 -9.87 9.97
CA VAL A 123 -2.77 -9.13 9.45
C VAL A 123 -2.91 -7.63 9.74
N ASP A 124 -1.77 -6.97 9.93
CA ASP A 124 -1.70 -5.52 10.23
C ASP A 124 -1.72 -4.66 8.97
N ARG A 125 -1.33 -5.24 7.82
CA ARG A 125 -1.22 -4.51 6.56
C ARG A 125 -1.48 -5.37 5.34
N ILE A 126 -1.93 -4.71 4.26
CA ILE A 126 -2.00 -5.26 2.91
C ILE A 126 -0.88 -4.64 2.07
N VAL A 127 -0.09 -5.46 1.40
CA VAL A 127 0.99 -5.00 0.51
C VAL A 127 0.65 -5.39 -0.91
N LEU A 128 0.60 -4.41 -1.80
CA LEU A 128 0.31 -4.60 -3.22
C LEU A 128 1.59 -4.36 -4.02
N THR A 129 2.00 -5.35 -4.78
CA THR A 129 3.20 -5.26 -5.61
C THR A 129 2.97 -5.82 -6.99
N ARG A 130 3.70 -5.28 -7.96
CA ARG A 130 3.68 -5.71 -9.36
C ARG A 130 5.06 -5.52 -9.96
N PRO A 131 5.52 -6.40 -10.87
CA PRO A 131 6.71 -6.15 -11.66
C PRO A 131 6.54 -4.85 -12.46
N ALA A 132 7.55 -4.00 -12.46
CA ALA A 132 7.59 -2.87 -13.37
C ALA A 132 7.89 -3.40 -14.77
N VAL A 133 6.90 -3.44 -15.63
CA VAL A 133 7.06 -3.71 -17.06
C VAL A 133 7.23 -2.36 -17.73
N GLY A 134 8.37 -2.12 -18.36
CA GLY A 134 8.48 -1.06 -19.34
C GLY A 134 7.60 -1.47 -20.52
N VAL A 135 6.51 -0.77 -20.75
CA VAL A 135 5.75 -0.91 -21.99
C VAL A 135 6.65 -0.32 -23.08
N GLU A 136 7.32 -1.19 -23.83
CA GLU A 136 8.29 -0.78 -24.85
C GLU A 136 7.63 0.06 -25.97
N ASP A 137 6.32 -0.09 -26.15
CA ASP A 137 5.55 0.66 -27.15
C ASP A 137 4.98 2.00 -26.65
N GLU A 138 4.84 2.19 -25.35
CA GLU A 138 4.50 3.47 -24.77
C GLU A 138 5.78 4.13 -24.24
N LYS A 139 6.40 4.97 -25.06
CA LYS A 139 7.38 5.97 -24.61
C LYS A 139 6.71 6.97 -23.66
N HIS A 140 6.15 6.47 -22.59
CA HIS A 140 5.77 7.30 -21.46
C HIS A 140 7.07 7.75 -20.78
N GLY A 141 7.68 8.73 -21.44
CA GLY A 141 8.70 9.53 -20.82
C GLY A 141 8.23 9.88 -19.42
N PHE A 142 9.13 9.86 -18.48
CA PHE A 142 9.01 10.27 -17.09
C PHE A 142 7.67 10.96 -16.78
N LEU A 143 6.66 10.20 -16.31
CA LEU A 143 5.47 10.82 -15.76
C LEU A 143 5.93 11.72 -14.60
N PRO A 144 5.65 13.03 -14.64
CA PRO A 144 5.97 13.91 -13.54
C PRO A 144 5.14 13.50 -12.32
N GLY A 145 5.75 13.48 -11.16
CA GLY A 145 5.09 13.12 -9.91
C GLY A 145 5.95 12.25 -9.00
N ASP A 146 5.51 12.06 -7.77
CA ASP A 146 6.15 11.15 -6.85
C ASP A 146 5.92 9.68 -7.27
N LEU A 147 6.58 8.75 -6.59
CA LEU A 147 6.53 7.33 -6.91
C LEU A 147 5.10 6.77 -6.83
N ASN A 148 4.30 7.25 -5.87
CA ASN A 148 2.92 6.80 -5.67
C ASN A 148 2.03 7.21 -6.84
N GLN A 149 2.19 8.44 -7.34
CA GLN A 149 1.45 8.93 -8.51
C GLN A 149 1.81 8.15 -9.78
N LYS A 150 3.06 7.70 -9.92
CA LYS A 150 3.49 6.87 -11.06
C LYS A 150 2.95 5.45 -10.99
N MET A 151 2.70 4.94 -9.78
CA MET A 151 2.14 3.60 -9.56
C MET A 151 0.61 3.57 -9.66
N ASP A 152 -0.08 4.72 -9.52
CA ASP A 152 -1.54 4.83 -9.48
C ASP A 152 -2.26 4.11 -10.63
N PRO A 153 -1.87 4.25 -11.91
CA PRO A 153 -2.53 3.55 -13.01
C PRO A 153 -2.44 2.02 -12.90
N TRP A 154 -1.35 1.50 -12.34
CA TRP A 154 -1.10 0.06 -12.25
C TRP A 154 -1.82 -0.61 -11.10
N VAL A 155 -2.14 0.16 -10.07
CA VAL A 155 -2.84 -0.35 -8.88
C VAL A 155 -4.33 0.00 -8.86
N ARG A 156 -4.81 0.79 -9.81
CA ARG A 156 -6.24 1.12 -9.94
C ARG A 156 -7.15 -0.12 -9.85
N PRO A 157 -6.89 -1.21 -10.59
CA PRO A 157 -7.76 -2.39 -10.50
C PRO A 157 -7.84 -2.97 -9.09
N LEU A 158 -6.76 -2.86 -8.31
CA LEU A 158 -6.70 -3.32 -6.92
C LEU A 158 -7.41 -2.34 -5.97
N THR A 159 -7.21 -1.04 -6.17
CA THR A 159 -7.89 -0.01 -5.37
C THR A 159 -9.39 0.06 -5.66
N ASP A 160 -9.83 -0.28 -6.87
CA ASP A 160 -11.25 -0.35 -7.21
C ASP A 160 -11.96 -1.43 -6.38
N ILE A 161 -11.31 -2.58 -6.13
CA ILE A 161 -11.84 -3.61 -5.23
C ILE A 161 -11.93 -3.08 -3.79
N LEU A 162 -10.94 -2.33 -3.33
CA LEU A 162 -10.99 -1.70 -2.00
C LEU A 162 -12.17 -0.72 -1.88
N ARG A 163 -12.50 0.01 -2.94
CA ARG A 163 -13.63 0.96 -2.99
C ARG A 163 -15.00 0.29 -2.84
N GLU A 164 -15.11 -0.99 -3.08
CA GLU A 164 -16.34 -1.73 -2.78
C GLU A 164 -16.62 -1.83 -1.28
N TYR A 165 -15.57 -1.73 -0.44
CA TYR A 165 -15.61 -1.98 1.00
C TYR A 165 -15.25 -0.77 1.85
N TYR A 166 -14.55 0.21 1.30
CA TYR A 166 -14.06 1.40 1.99
C TYR A 166 -14.35 2.66 1.19
N ARG A 167 -14.53 3.78 1.87
CA ARG A 167 -14.63 5.08 1.22
C ARG A 167 -13.23 5.54 0.79
N GLN A 168 -13.17 6.36 -0.27
CA GLN A 168 -11.90 6.88 -0.79
C GLN A 168 -11.02 7.57 0.28
N PRO A 169 -11.56 8.43 1.18
CA PRO A 169 -10.76 9.03 2.26
C PRO A 169 -10.20 7.98 3.22
N ASP A 170 -10.94 6.91 3.50
CA ASP A 170 -10.49 5.84 4.40
C ASP A 170 -9.35 5.04 3.76
N ILE A 171 -9.43 4.78 2.44
CA ILE A 171 -8.34 4.14 1.68
C ILE A 171 -7.10 5.01 1.71
N GLN A 172 -7.24 6.32 1.48
CA GLN A 172 -6.10 7.24 1.51
C GLN A 172 -5.45 7.27 2.90
N ALA A 173 -6.23 7.36 3.97
CA ALA A 173 -5.72 7.31 5.32
C ALA A 173 -4.97 5.98 5.62
N MET A 174 -5.49 4.84 5.12
CA MET A 174 -4.80 3.55 5.27
C MET A 174 -3.48 3.49 4.48
N ILE A 175 -3.38 4.18 3.34
CA ILE A 175 -2.12 4.31 2.58
C ILE A 175 -1.13 5.20 3.34
N ASP A 176 -1.57 6.35 3.82
CA ASP A 176 -0.74 7.31 4.56
C ASP A 176 -0.19 6.68 5.86
N ASP A 177 -0.99 5.85 6.54
CA ASP A 177 -0.61 5.08 7.73
C ASP A 177 0.17 3.80 7.41
N GLN A 178 0.47 3.52 6.14
CA GLN A 178 1.16 2.30 5.68
C GLN A 178 0.44 0.98 6.05
N ARG A 179 -0.85 1.04 6.29
CA ARG A 179 -1.73 -0.14 6.46
C ARG A 179 -2.09 -0.77 5.11
N ILE A 180 -2.11 0.04 4.06
CA ILE A 180 -2.08 -0.39 2.66
C ILE A 180 -0.80 0.17 2.05
N GLU A 181 0.08 -0.70 1.63
CA GLU A 181 1.34 -0.33 0.99
C GLU A 181 1.29 -0.72 -0.48
N ILE A 182 1.63 0.21 -1.35
CA ILE A 182 1.72 0.00 -2.79
C ILE A 182 3.16 0.26 -3.20
N ALA A 183 3.85 -0.77 -3.68
CA ALA A 183 5.26 -0.63 -4.03
C ALA A 183 5.65 -1.52 -5.22
N PRO A 184 6.52 -1.05 -6.12
CA PRO A 184 7.11 -1.89 -7.17
C PRO A 184 7.82 -3.10 -6.58
N LEU A 185 7.80 -4.22 -7.30
CA LEU A 185 8.45 -5.46 -6.87
C LEU A 185 9.93 -5.27 -6.50
N ALA A 186 10.63 -4.40 -7.22
CA ALA A 186 12.03 -4.09 -6.94
C ALA A 186 12.28 -3.53 -5.54
N PHE A 187 11.32 -2.80 -4.96
CA PHE A 187 11.44 -2.21 -3.61
C PHE A 187 11.13 -3.18 -2.47
N MET A 188 10.75 -4.41 -2.78
CA MET A 188 10.62 -5.50 -1.80
C MET A 188 11.98 -6.03 -1.34
N ARG A 189 13.03 -5.76 -2.10
CA ARG A 189 14.38 -6.27 -1.82
C ARG A 189 14.92 -5.76 -0.48
N GLY A 190 15.50 -6.66 0.32
CA GLY A 190 16.10 -6.32 1.62
C GLY A 190 15.10 -6.13 2.77
N ARG A 191 13.80 -6.29 2.50
CA ARG A 191 12.73 -6.16 3.50
C ARG A 191 12.30 -7.55 4.02
N THR A 192 11.66 -7.58 5.16
CA THR A 192 10.93 -8.73 5.68
C THR A 192 9.56 -8.25 6.14
N PHE A 193 8.52 -8.84 5.58
CA PHE A 193 7.14 -8.49 5.89
C PHE A 193 6.61 -9.41 6.98
N LYS A 194 6.24 -8.85 8.13
CA LYS A 194 5.60 -9.56 9.23
C LYS A 194 4.15 -9.13 9.32
N THR A 195 3.27 -10.05 9.71
CA THR A 195 1.83 -9.83 9.91
C THR A 195 1.22 -9.09 8.70
N ALA A 196 1.58 -9.51 7.48
CA ALA A 196 1.22 -8.84 6.26
C ALA A 196 0.58 -9.80 5.24
N TYR A 197 -0.43 -9.32 4.53
CA TYR A 197 -0.99 -10.00 3.36
C TYR A 197 -0.43 -9.35 2.11
N ILE A 198 0.44 -10.06 1.39
CA ILE A 198 1.16 -9.55 0.23
C ILE A 198 0.51 -10.11 -1.02
N ILE A 199 0.09 -9.24 -1.93
CA ILE A 199 -0.44 -9.60 -3.26
C ILE A 199 0.55 -9.14 -4.30
N ALA A 200 1.14 -10.11 -5.01
CA ALA A 200 2.03 -9.89 -6.13
C ALA A 200 1.31 -10.24 -7.42
N ASP A 201 0.87 -9.21 -8.13
CA ASP A 201 0.05 -9.34 -9.33
C ASP A 201 0.89 -9.29 -10.62
N GLU A 202 0.41 -9.90 -11.70
CA GLU A 202 1.06 -9.97 -13.03
C GLU A 202 2.48 -10.55 -12.98
N MET A 203 2.68 -11.55 -12.15
CA MET A 203 4.01 -12.12 -11.89
C MET A 203 4.59 -12.93 -13.06
N GLN A 204 3.85 -13.19 -14.13
CA GLN A 204 4.40 -13.69 -15.40
C GLN A 204 5.43 -12.72 -16.00
N ASN A 205 5.34 -11.44 -15.64
CA ASN A 205 6.29 -10.40 -16.06
C ASN A 205 7.52 -10.28 -15.13
N ALA A 206 7.56 -11.03 -14.04
CA ALA A 206 8.73 -11.13 -13.17
C ALA A 206 9.75 -12.13 -13.71
N THR A 207 11.02 -11.89 -13.42
CA THR A 207 12.08 -12.88 -13.65
C THR A 207 12.08 -13.95 -12.55
N PRO A 208 12.68 -15.15 -12.77
CA PRO A 208 12.85 -16.17 -11.73
C PRO A 208 13.54 -15.64 -10.47
N ASN A 209 14.55 -14.78 -10.65
CA ASN A 209 15.23 -14.14 -9.51
C ASN A 209 14.34 -13.18 -8.73
N GLN A 210 13.43 -12.46 -9.40
CA GLN A 210 12.47 -11.60 -8.75
C GLN A 210 11.41 -12.40 -7.97
N CYS A 211 10.92 -13.52 -8.54
CA CYS A 211 10.03 -14.43 -7.82
C CYS A 211 10.70 -15.01 -6.56
N LYS A 212 11.93 -15.51 -6.70
CA LYS A 212 12.73 -16.00 -5.56
C LYS A 212 12.95 -14.91 -4.52
N MET A 213 13.30 -13.70 -4.95
CA MET A 213 13.49 -12.55 -4.08
C MET A 213 12.23 -12.26 -3.27
N LEU A 214 11.06 -12.20 -3.90
CA LEU A 214 9.77 -11.93 -3.24
C LEU A 214 9.43 -13.01 -2.20
N MET A 215 9.47 -14.29 -2.57
CA MET A 215 9.10 -15.38 -1.68
C MET A 215 9.98 -15.43 -0.42
N THR A 216 11.24 -15.02 -0.53
CA THR A 216 12.14 -14.92 0.62
C THR A 216 11.91 -13.70 1.50
N ARG A 217 10.91 -12.85 1.21
CA ARG A 217 10.53 -11.68 2.03
C ARG A 217 9.46 -12.00 3.06
N ILE A 218 8.87 -13.20 3.00
CA ILE A 218 7.84 -13.61 3.94
C ILE A 218 8.40 -13.61 5.38
N GLY A 219 7.67 -13.00 6.29
CA GLY A 219 7.95 -12.98 7.72
C GLY A 219 6.83 -13.68 8.51
N GLN A 220 7.00 -13.77 9.79
CA GLN A 220 6.05 -14.42 10.68
C GLN A 220 4.66 -13.79 10.58
N GLY A 221 3.61 -14.61 10.55
CA GLY A 221 2.22 -14.16 10.47
C GLY A 221 1.84 -13.55 9.12
N SER A 222 2.64 -13.76 8.07
CA SER A 222 2.36 -13.21 6.74
C SER A 222 1.96 -14.28 5.75
N LYS A 223 1.21 -13.85 4.73
CA LYS A 223 0.82 -14.63 3.56
C LYS A 223 1.21 -13.91 2.28
N ILE A 224 1.76 -14.62 1.31
CA ILE A 224 2.04 -14.11 -0.03
C ILE A 224 1.09 -14.79 -1.02
N VAL A 225 0.41 -14.01 -1.81
CA VAL A 225 -0.39 -14.48 -2.95
C VAL A 225 0.25 -13.98 -4.24
N ILE A 226 0.59 -14.91 -5.10
CA ILE A 226 1.20 -14.65 -6.41
C ILE A 226 0.14 -14.91 -7.46
N THR A 227 -0.19 -13.89 -8.27
CA THR A 227 -1.16 -14.00 -9.35
C THR A 227 -0.49 -13.74 -10.70
N GLY A 228 -0.98 -14.37 -11.75
CA GLY A 228 -0.50 -14.12 -13.10
C GLY A 228 -1.11 -15.02 -14.16
N ASP A 229 -0.76 -14.73 -15.40
CA ASP A 229 -1.15 -15.51 -16.57
C ASP A 229 0.12 -16.01 -17.27
N VAL A 230 0.38 -17.31 -17.21
CA VAL A 230 1.60 -17.90 -17.78
C VAL A 230 1.66 -17.80 -19.31
N GLU A 231 0.49 -17.61 -19.97
CA GLU A 231 0.39 -17.53 -21.43
C GLU A 231 0.57 -16.08 -21.94
N GLN A 232 0.25 -15.08 -21.10
CA GLN A 232 0.30 -13.66 -21.43
C GLN A 232 1.59 -12.98 -20.90
N ALA A 233 2.76 -13.56 -21.17
CA ALA A 233 4.01 -12.92 -20.78
C ALA A 233 4.39 -11.84 -21.83
N ASP A 234 4.44 -10.57 -21.42
CA ASP A 234 4.96 -9.45 -22.25
C ASP A 234 6.47 -9.56 -22.47
N ARG A 235 7.13 -10.46 -21.76
CA ARG A 235 8.57 -10.78 -21.91
C ARG A 235 8.77 -12.16 -22.52
N ASN A 236 9.90 -12.34 -23.20
CA ASN A 236 10.31 -13.61 -23.78
C ASN A 236 10.03 -14.79 -22.84
N ARG A 237 9.37 -15.82 -23.33
CA ARG A 237 8.93 -17.02 -22.57
C ARG A 237 10.03 -17.63 -21.70
N GLY A 238 11.31 -17.52 -22.10
CA GLY A 238 12.47 -18.02 -21.33
C GLY A 238 12.79 -17.27 -20.04
N ASN A 239 12.11 -16.15 -19.75
CA ASN A 239 12.37 -15.32 -18.56
C ASN A 239 11.12 -15.13 -17.68
N ASN A 240 10.08 -15.97 -17.87
CA ASN A 240 8.85 -15.95 -17.10
C ASN A 240 9.04 -16.62 -15.74
N GLY A 241 9.15 -15.80 -14.68
CA GLY A 241 9.41 -16.29 -13.33
C GLY A 241 8.25 -17.06 -12.71
N LEU A 242 7.01 -16.76 -13.10
CA LEU A 242 5.83 -17.52 -12.64
C LEU A 242 5.85 -18.94 -13.22
N MET A 243 6.16 -19.07 -14.52
CA MET A 243 6.27 -20.37 -15.17
C MET A 243 7.39 -21.20 -14.55
N ASP A 244 8.60 -20.61 -14.39
CA ASP A 244 9.75 -21.27 -13.72
C ASP A 244 9.38 -21.74 -12.32
N LEU A 245 8.66 -20.93 -11.56
CA LEU A 245 8.22 -21.26 -10.21
C LEU A 245 7.24 -22.43 -10.20
N CYS A 246 6.23 -22.43 -11.06
CA CYS A 246 5.28 -23.52 -11.19
C CYS A 246 5.97 -24.83 -11.61
N GLN A 247 6.93 -24.77 -12.53
CA GLN A 247 7.71 -25.94 -12.95
C GLN A 247 8.58 -26.51 -11.81
N ARG A 248 9.22 -25.65 -10.99
CA ARG A 248 10.05 -26.08 -9.85
C ARG A 248 9.24 -26.72 -8.73
N LEU A 249 8.00 -26.28 -8.53
CA LEU A 249 7.12 -26.88 -7.53
C LEU A 249 6.65 -28.27 -7.97
N GLY A 250 6.51 -28.49 -9.28
CA GLY A 250 6.17 -29.77 -9.85
C GLY A 250 4.95 -30.46 -9.20
N GLU A 251 4.87 -31.79 -9.32
CA GLU A 251 3.80 -32.58 -8.71
C GLU A 251 4.01 -32.83 -7.21
N GLY A 252 5.25 -32.68 -6.71
CA GLY A 252 5.61 -32.99 -5.32
C GLY A 252 5.20 -31.95 -4.30
N GLY A 253 4.91 -30.73 -4.75
CA GLY A 253 4.53 -29.62 -3.90
C GLY A 253 5.55 -29.27 -2.80
N VAL A 254 5.31 -28.23 -2.08
CA VAL A 254 6.07 -27.83 -0.88
C VAL A 254 5.06 -27.51 0.21
N LYS A 255 5.23 -28.08 1.40
CA LYS A 255 4.35 -27.79 2.55
C LYS A 255 4.30 -26.29 2.81
N GLY A 256 3.09 -25.74 2.90
CA GLY A 256 2.87 -24.32 3.10
C GLY A 256 2.84 -23.49 1.81
N ILE A 257 2.95 -24.16 0.64
CA ILE A 257 2.78 -23.51 -0.68
C ILE A 257 1.66 -24.24 -1.42
N ALA A 258 0.61 -23.51 -1.77
CA ALA A 258 -0.47 -24.01 -2.60
C ALA A 258 -0.35 -23.46 -4.03
N VAL A 259 -0.61 -24.32 -5.03
CA VAL A 259 -0.71 -23.93 -6.44
C VAL A 259 -2.14 -24.19 -6.90
N CYS A 260 -2.81 -23.15 -7.39
CA CYS A 260 -4.18 -23.19 -7.87
C CYS A 260 -4.23 -22.72 -9.33
N ASN A 261 -4.45 -23.62 -10.24
CA ASN A 261 -4.58 -23.32 -11.66
C ASN A 261 -6.06 -23.07 -12.01
N LEU A 262 -6.29 -21.93 -12.66
CA LEU A 262 -7.57 -21.55 -13.23
C LEU A 262 -7.47 -21.72 -14.76
N ASP A 263 -8.57 -22.05 -15.40
CA ASP A 263 -8.62 -22.31 -16.84
C ASP A 263 -9.71 -21.48 -17.54
N ASN A 264 -9.92 -21.71 -18.82
CA ASN A 264 -10.90 -20.98 -19.62
C ASN A 264 -12.35 -21.14 -19.12
N GLN A 265 -12.67 -22.23 -18.37
CA GLN A 265 -14.00 -22.43 -17.80
C GLN A 265 -14.25 -21.51 -16.60
N ASP A 266 -13.19 -20.96 -16.02
CA ASP A 266 -13.25 -20.06 -14.88
C ASP A 266 -13.45 -18.59 -15.29
N ILE A 267 -13.43 -18.28 -16.60
CA ILE A 267 -13.56 -16.91 -17.10
C ILE A 267 -14.95 -16.36 -16.77
N GLN A 268 -14.97 -15.25 -16.04
CA GLN A 268 -16.16 -14.54 -15.60
C GLN A 268 -16.25 -13.17 -16.31
N ARG A 269 -16.36 -13.18 -17.63
CA ARG A 269 -16.47 -11.98 -18.46
C ARG A 269 -17.86 -11.84 -19.05
N HIS A 270 -18.21 -10.63 -19.47
CA HIS A 270 -19.43 -10.41 -20.22
C HIS A 270 -19.38 -11.19 -21.54
N ARG A 271 -20.48 -11.88 -21.90
CA ARG A 271 -20.56 -12.77 -23.09
C ARG A 271 -20.12 -12.10 -24.40
N ILE A 272 -20.28 -10.78 -24.53
CA ILE A 272 -19.84 -10.05 -25.71
C ILE A 272 -18.33 -10.13 -25.93
N ILE A 273 -17.54 -10.31 -24.84
CA ILE A 273 -16.08 -10.35 -24.94
C ILE A 273 -15.63 -11.57 -25.76
N ASP A 274 -16.30 -12.72 -25.60
CA ASP A 274 -16.01 -13.92 -26.38
C ASP A 274 -16.25 -13.67 -27.89
N SER A 275 -17.31 -12.93 -28.20
CA SER A 275 -17.61 -12.55 -29.59
C SER A 275 -16.57 -11.58 -30.15
N VAL A 276 -16.10 -10.65 -29.33
CA VAL A 276 -15.03 -9.71 -29.73
C VAL A 276 -13.72 -10.46 -29.95
N LEU A 277 -13.33 -11.35 -29.03
CA LEU A 277 -12.09 -12.10 -29.17
C LEU A 277 -12.06 -12.96 -30.45
N ARG A 278 -13.19 -13.55 -30.84
CA ARG A 278 -13.31 -14.33 -32.08
C ARG A 278 -13.09 -13.48 -33.36
N LEU A 279 -13.26 -12.15 -33.29
CA LEU A 279 -12.96 -11.27 -34.42
C LEU A 279 -11.45 -11.11 -34.67
N TYR A 280 -10.62 -11.43 -33.69
CA TYR A 280 -9.16 -11.30 -33.75
C TYR A 280 -8.44 -12.67 -33.75
N THR A 281 -9.20 -13.78 -33.70
CA THR A 281 -8.65 -15.12 -33.91
C THR A 281 -8.85 -15.47 -35.39
N ASP A 282 -7.76 -15.41 -36.17
CA ASP A 282 -7.71 -15.92 -37.55
C ASP A 282 -7.85 -17.44 -37.61
#